data_c8a768e73884b7869a422339a5bb9980
#
_entry.id   c8a768e73884b7869a422339a5bb9980
#
_cell.length_a   1.000
_cell.length_b   1.000
_cell.length_c   1.000
_cell.angle_alpha   90.00
_cell.angle_beta   90.00
_cell.angle_gamma   90.00
#
_symmetry.space_group_name_H-M   'P 1'
#
loop_
_entity.id
_entity.type
_entity.pdbx_description
1 polymer ?
#
loop_
_entity_poly.entity_id
_entity_poly.type
_entity_poly.pdbx_seq_one_letter_code
_entity_poly.pdbx_strand_id
1 'polypeptide(L)'
;MRFSSLIYTIKQGIVNIFRNKWYSLASMATIGACLFMFGIFYSLVANFQYIVKEAQDGVAVTVFFEEGISDERIAEIGSLIEKRAEVSHINFVSADAAWESFKDDYLGEYADGFGDDNPLPNSANYEVYLNDVSMQDSLVTYIESLDGVRRVNRSEVTANTLSGMNKLIGYASAGIIIILLAVSVFLISNTVTIGISVRKEEINIMKYIGATDFFVRAPFVIEGMLIGLAGSVLPLAIIHVIYNNVIAYVSTRFSMLSQLLKFLTVDQVFQVLMPISLIIGIGIGFFGSFSTVRKHIRV
;
A
#
# COMPACT_ATOMS: atom_id res chain seq x y z
N MET A 1 20.13 -26.31 20.67
CA MET A 1 19.35 -27.41 20.06
C MET A 1 20.25 -28.24 19.18
N ARG A 2 20.18 -29.57 19.25
CA ARG A 2 20.91 -30.42 18.31
C ARG A 2 20.19 -30.34 16.96
N PHE A 3 20.93 -30.18 15.85
CA PHE A 3 20.38 -30.08 14.50
C PHE A 3 19.42 -31.23 14.15
N SER A 4 19.68 -32.41 14.69
CA SER A 4 18.82 -33.61 14.58
C SER A 4 17.41 -33.43 15.19
N SER A 5 17.27 -32.66 16.29
CA SER A 5 15.97 -32.39 16.89
C SER A 5 15.11 -31.49 16.04
N LEU A 6 15.72 -30.50 15.35
CA LEU A 6 15.00 -29.58 14.47
C LEU A 6 14.49 -30.32 13.23
N ILE A 7 15.30 -31.16 12.60
CA ILE A 7 14.90 -31.99 11.46
C ILE A 7 13.75 -32.93 11.85
N TYR A 8 13.86 -33.58 13.03
CA TYR A 8 12.80 -34.44 13.56
C TYR A 8 11.48 -33.67 13.70
N THR A 9 11.54 -32.47 14.29
CA THR A 9 10.33 -31.65 14.55
C THR A 9 9.67 -31.20 13.24
N ILE A 10 10.46 -30.80 12.23
CA ILE A 10 9.94 -30.44 10.89
C ILE A 10 9.28 -31.68 10.23
N LYS A 11 10.00 -32.81 10.22
CA LYS A 11 9.47 -34.06 9.66
C LYS A 11 8.16 -34.48 10.35
N GLN A 12 8.10 -34.37 11.67
CA GLN A 12 6.89 -34.69 12.44
C GLN A 12 5.75 -33.70 12.14
N GLY A 13 6.05 -32.39 11.96
CA GLY A 13 5.06 -31.39 11.54
C GLY A 13 4.44 -31.74 10.19
N ILE A 14 5.26 -32.11 9.21
CA ILE A 14 4.79 -32.53 7.86
C ILE A 14 3.94 -33.81 7.96
N VAL A 15 4.43 -34.84 8.64
CA VAL A 15 3.68 -36.10 8.82
C VAL A 15 2.32 -35.85 9.48
N ASN A 16 2.26 -34.93 10.43
CA ASN A 16 1.05 -34.55 11.12
C ASN A 16 0.01 -33.94 10.19
N ILE A 17 0.43 -33.07 9.25
CA ILE A 17 -0.46 -32.46 8.23
C ILE A 17 -1.16 -33.58 7.43
N PHE A 18 -0.42 -34.58 6.96
CA PHE A 18 -0.97 -35.66 6.15
C PHE A 18 -1.82 -36.65 6.99
N ARG A 19 -1.45 -36.90 8.24
CA ARG A 19 -2.22 -37.76 9.16
C ARG A 19 -3.59 -37.16 9.49
N ASN A 20 -3.67 -35.82 9.60
CA ASN A 20 -4.90 -35.08 9.88
C ASN A 20 -5.35 -34.23 8.69
N LYS A 21 -5.30 -34.78 7.49
CA LYS A 21 -5.51 -34.06 6.21
C LYS A 21 -6.75 -33.20 6.17
N TRP A 22 -7.89 -33.63 6.70
CA TRP A 22 -9.14 -32.87 6.68
C TRP A 22 -9.08 -31.60 7.54
N TYR A 23 -8.52 -31.69 8.75
CA TYR A 23 -8.36 -30.53 9.63
C TYR A 23 -7.30 -29.56 9.09
N SER A 24 -6.19 -30.10 8.58
CA SER A 24 -5.14 -29.31 7.96
C SER A 24 -5.65 -28.57 6.70
N LEU A 25 -6.44 -29.27 5.85
CA LEU A 25 -7.05 -28.67 4.66
C LEU A 25 -8.05 -27.57 5.02
N ALA A 26 -8.91 -27.81 6.02
CA ALA A 26 -9.84 -26.79 6.51
C ALA A 26 -9.11 -25.54 7.02
N SER A 27 -7.99 -25.74 7.75
CA SER A 27 -7.16 -24.63 8.23
C SER A 27 -6.51 -23.86 7.09
N MET A 28 -5.92 -24.58 6.11
CA MET A 28 -5.34 -23.96 4.91
C MET A 28 -6.38 -23.16 4.12
N ALA A 29 -7.59 -23.73 3.94
CA ALA A 29 -8.69 -23.06 3.25
C ALA A 29 -9.13 -21.77 3.99
N THR A 30 -9.20 -21.83 5.32
CA THR A 30 -9.56 -20.68 6.15
C THR A 30 -8.52 -19.56 6.08
N ILE A 31 -7.23 -19.92 6.26
CA ILE A 31 -6.12 -18.95 6.14
C ILE A 31 -6.11 -18.39 4.72
N GLY A 32 -6.28 -19.28 3.74
CA GLY A 32 -6.32 -18.89 2.34
C GLY A 32 -7.45 -17.89 2.02
N ALA A 33 -8.66 -18.14 2.54
CA ALA A 33 -9.77 -17.20 2.37
C ALA A 33 -9.49 -15.84 3.01
N CYS A 34 -8.92 -15.81 4.23
CA CYS A 34 -8.54 -14.57 4.89
C CYS A 34 -7.44 -13.81 4.14
N LEU A 35 -6.41 -14.50 3.66
CA LEU A 35 -5.33 -13.89 2.89
C LEU A 35 -5.78 -13.48 1.47
N PHE A 36 -6.74 -14.19 0.90
CA PHE A 36 -7.39 -13.79 -0.36
C PHE A 36 -8.13 -12.46 -0.19
N MET A 37 -8.97 -12.34 0.83
CA MET A 37 -9.66 -11.08 1.14
C MET A 37 -8.68 -9.96 1.45
N PHE A 38 -7.63 -10.24 2.24
CA PHE A 38 -6.56 -9.29 2.49
C PHE A 38 -5.88 -8.81 1.20
N GLY A 39 -5.52 -9.72 0.31
CA GLY A 39 -4.81 -9.40 -0.92
C GLY A 39 -5.67 -8.61 -1.92
N ILE A 40 -6.96 -8.94 -2.07
CA ILE A 40 -7.89 -8.12 -2.87
C ILE A 40 -7.98 -6.71 -2.27
N PHE A 41 -8.21 -6.63 -0.96
CA PHE A 41 -8.36 -5.35 -0.30
C PHE A 41 -7.08 -4.51 -0.37
N TYR A 42 -5.92 -5.12 -0.13
CA TYR A 42 -4.62 -4.47 -0.33
C TYR A 42 -4.46 -3.94 -1.75
N SER A 43 -4.78 -4.75 -2.76
CA SER A 43 -4.66 -4.35 -4.17
C SER A 43 -5.55 -3.16 -4.51
N LEU A 44 -6.78 -3.12 -4.00
CA LEU A 44 -7.69 -1.99 -4.18
C LEU A 44 -7.14 -0.71 -3.53
N VAL A 45 -6.70 -0.82 -2.29
CA VAL A 45 -6.17 0.31 -1.53
C VAL A 45 -4.89 0.85 -2.15
N ALA A 46 -3.95 -0.02 -2.52
CA ALA A 46 -2.70 0.37 -3.14
C ALA A 46 -2.92 1.12 -4.47
N ASN A 47 -3.84 0.63 -5.32
CA ASN A 47 -4.20 1.32 -6.55
C ASN A 47 -4.89 2.66 -6.28
N PHE A 48 -5.80 2.70 -5.31
CA PHE A 48 -6.46 3.95 -4.98
C PHE A 48 -5.47 4.99 -4.45
N GLN A 49 -4.56 4.59 -3.55
CA GLN A 49 -3.50 5.49 -3.07
C GLN A 49 -2.57 5.95 -4.19
N TYR A 50 -2.28 5.08 -5.14
CA TYR A 50 -1.47 5.43 -6.31
C TYR A 50 -2.17 6.45 -7.19
N ILE A 51 -3.47 6.26 -7.49
CA ILE A 51 -4.28 7.22 -8.25
C ILE A 51 -4.38 8.57 -7.54
N VAL A 52 -4.61 8.57 -6.23
CA VAL A 52 -4.65 9.80 -5.44
C VAL A 52 -3.29 10.51 -5.47
N LYS A 53 -2.20 9.77 -5.37
CA LYS A 53 -0.86 10.32 -5.45
C LYS A 53 -0.56 10.94 -6.83
N GLU A 54 -0.89 10.22 -7.91
CA GLU A 54 -0.76 10.77 -9.28
C GLU A 54 -1.59 12.06 -9.46
N ALA A 55 -2.79 12.09 -8.89
CA ALA A 55 -3.61 13.30 -8.89
C ALA A 55 -2.99 14.44 -8.06
N GLN A 56 -2.34 14.11 -6.94
CA GLN A 56 -1.63 15.08 -6.09
C GLN A 56 -0.38 15.63 -6.79
N ASP A 57 0.37 14.76 -7.47
CA ASP A 57 1.58 15.15 -8.23
C ASP A 57 1.26 16.10 -9.40
N GLY A 58 0.01 16.10 -9.87
CA GLY A 58 -0.52 17.06 -10.85
C GLY A 58 -1.01 18.38 -10.25
N VAL A 59 -1.07 18.53 -8.93
CA VAL A 59 -1.48 19.78 -8.28
C VAL A 59 -0.28 20.66 -8.04
N ALA A 60 -0.12 21.69 -8.88
CA ALA A 60 0.91 22.70 -8.72
C ALA A 60 0.39 23.92 -7.94
N VAL A 61 1.28 24.52 -7.17
CA VAL A 61 1.12 25.88 -6.66
C VAL A 61 1.74 26.84 -7.67
N THR A 62 0.95 27.75 -8.23
CA THR A 62 1.43 28.70 -9.26
C THR A 62 1.83 30.00 -8.58
N VAL A 63 3.08 30.41 -8.80
CA VAL A 63 3.69 31.61 -8.20
C VAL A 63 3.89 32.66 -9.28
N PHE A 64 3.14 33.77 -9.19
CA PHE A 64 3.26 34.90 -10.09
C PHE A 64 4.15 35.96 -9.49
N PHE A 65 4.91 36.65 -10.35
CA PHE A 65 5.89 37.65 -9.96
C PHE A 65 5.32 39.08 -10.08
N GLU A 66 5.95 40.00 -9.38
CA GLU A 66 5.67 41.44 -9.50
C GLU A 66 6.06 41.96 -10.90
N GLU A 67 5.37 43.02 -11.35
CA GLU A 67 5.64 43.63 -12.63
C GLU A 67 7.01 44.31 -12.63
N GLY A 68 7.80 44.06 -13.68
CA GLY A 68 9.13 44.64 -13.84
C GLY A 68 10.23 44.01 -12.98
N ILE A 69 9.96 42.84 -12.36
CA ILE A 69 10.97 42.05 -11.65
C ILE A 69 12.08 41.61 -12.62
N SER A 70 13.33 41.61 -12.18
CA SER A 70 14.46 41.12 -13.00
C SER A 70 14.52 39.61 -13.09
N ASP A 71 15.06 39.07 -14.20
CA ASP A 71 15.24 37.64 -14.42
C ASP A 71 16.15 37.01 -13.36
N GLU A 72 17.15 37.77 -12.88
CA GLU A 72 18.03 37.31 -11.79
C GLU A 72 17.24 37.11 -10.51
N ARG A 73 16.28 37.98 -10.19
CA ARG A 73 15.44 37.85 -9.00
C ARG A 73 14.46 36.68 -9.13
N ILE A 74 13.89 36.47 -10.33
CA ILE A 74 13.05 35.29 -10.62
C ILE A 74 13.86 34.01 -10.37
N ALA A 75 15.08 33.91 -10.88
CA ALA A 75 15.96 32.78 -10.69
C ALA A 75 16.33 32.55 -9.20
N GLU A 76 16.54 33.61 -8.43
CA GLU A 76 16.81 33.56 -7.00
C GLU A 76 15.59 33.02 -6.24
N ILE A 77 14.38 33.53 -6.52
CA ILE A 77 13.12 33.03 -5.95
C ILE A 77 12.96 31.53 -6.25
N GLY A 78 13.19 31.10 -7.49
CA GLY A 78 13.17 29.69 -7.86
C GLY A 78 14.11 28.85 -7.03
N SER A 79 15.37 29.31 -6.88
CA SER A 79 16.37 28.60 -6.06
C SER A 79 16.01 28.53 -4.56
N LEU A 80 15.33 29.56 -4.03
CA LEU A 80 14.84 29.56 -2.64
C LEU A 80 13.70 28.57 -2.43
N ILE A 81 12.78 28.49 -3.41
CA ILE A 81 11.64 27.56 -3.38
C ILE A 81 12.14 26.11 -3.53
N GLU A 82 13.02 25.83 -4.48
CA GLU A 82 13.52 24.48 -4.77
C GLU A 82 14.27 23.85 -3.58
N LYS A 83 14.89 24.66 -2.74
CA LYS A 83 15.60 24.19 -1.52
C LYS A 83 14.66 23.76 -0.38
N ARG A 84 13.38 24.00 -0.50
CA ARG A 84 12.41 23.63 0.55
C ARG A 84 12.11 22.12 0.54
N ALA A 85 12.03 21.54 1.72
CA ALA A 85 11.77 20.10 1.88
C ALA A 85 10.36 19.68 1.38
N GLU A 86 9.44 20.65 1.32
CA GLU A 86 8.07 20.44 0.86
C GLU A 86 8.01 20.30 -0.68
N VAL A 87 9.03 20.78 -1.41
CA VAL A 87 9.05 20.87 -2.87
C VAL A 87 9.62 19.60 -3.49
N SER A 88 8.90 19.06 -4.47
CA SER A 88 9.34 17.95 -5.31
C SER A 88 10.19 18.45 -6.48
N HIS A 89 9.64 19.36 -7.26
CA HIS A 89 10.30 20.05 -8.37
C HIS A 89 9.56 21.35 -8.69
N ILE A 90 10.24 22.22 -9.43
CA ILE A 90 9.66 23.46 -9.95
C ILE A 90 9.77 23.48 -11.47
N ASN A 91 8.81 24.11 -12.14
CA ASN A 91 8.81 24.35 -13.56
C ASN A 91 8.61 25.84 -13.83
N PHE A 92 9.52 26.45 -14.59
CA PHE A 92 9.35 27.85 -15.02
C PHE A 92 8.53 27.88 -16.30
N VAL A 93 7.44 28.62 -16.26
CA VAL A 93 6.57 28.89 -17.42
C VAL A 93 6.72 30.35 -17.82
N SER A 94 7.26 30.59 -19.02
CA SER A 94 7.36 31.95 -19.56
C SER A 94 5.97 32.51 -19.85
N ALA A 95 5.86 33.84 -19.96
CA ALA A 95 4.60 34.50 -20.30
C ALA A 95 4.02 34.03 -21.65
N ASP A 96 4.88 33.76 -22.63
CA ASP A 96 4.43 33.25 -23.93
C ASP A 96 3.97 31.80 -23.86
N ALA A 97 4.70 30.95 -23.12
CA ALA A 97 4.28 29.57 -22.88
C ALA A 97 2.96 29.51 -22.12
N ALA A 98 2.77 30.35 -21.10
CA ALA A 98 1.51 30.44 -20.35
C ALA A 98 0.34 30.89 -21.25
N TRP A 99 0.60 31.83 -22.17
CA TRP A 99 -0.40 32.27 -23.15
C TRP A 99 -0.76 31.18 -24.15
N GLU A 100 0.23 30.45 -24.69
CA GLU A 100 -0.03 29.32 -25.60
C GLU A 100 -0.86 28.21 -24.91
N SER A 101 -0.48 27.82 -23.70
CA SER A 101 -1.27 26.86 -22.94
C SER A 101 -2.71 27.32 -22.68
N PHE A 102 -2.89 28.61 -22.38
CA PHE A 102 -4.22 29.18 -22.17
C PHE A 102 -5.06 29.18 -23.44
N LYS A 103 -4.45 29.45 -24.60
CA LYS A 103 -5.13 29.37 -25.90
C LYS A 103 -5.63 27.94 -26.17
N ASP A 104 -4.76 26.95 -25.97
CA ASP A 104 -5.07 25.56 -26.27
C ASP A 104 -6.16 25.00 -25.31
N ASP A 105 -6.06 25.32 -24.02
CA ASP A 105 -6.94 24.74 -22.98
C ASP A 105 -8.33 25.40 -22.93
N TYR A 106 -8.42 26.73 -23.19
CA TYR A 106 -9.64 27.49 -22.92
C TYR A 106 -10.23 28.19 -24.12
N LEU A 107 -9.45 28.56 -25.13
CA LEU A 107 -9.95 29.30 -26.27
C LEU A 107 -10.25 28.42 -27.48
N GLY A 108 -9.50 27.34 -27.70
CA GLY A 108 -9.69 26.44 -28.82
C GLY A 108 -9.84 27.18 -30.15
N GLU A 109 -10.97 26.99 -30.85
CA GLU A 109 -11.25 27.68 -32.15
C GLU A 109 -11.38 29.22 -32.05
N TYR A 110 -11.54 29.80 -30.85
CA TYR A 110 -11.61 31.25 -30.64
C TYR A 110 -10.23 31.91 -30.48
N ALA A 111 -9.15 31.13 -30.41
CA ALA A 111 -7.77 31.59 -30.25
C ALA A 111 -7.35 32.54 -31.42
N ASP A 112 -7.81 32.24 -32.62
CA ASP A 112 -7.49 33.02 -33.85
C ASP A 112 -7.93 34.51 -33.77
N GLY A 113 -8.87 34.83 -32.88
CA GLY A 113 -9.34 36.19 -32.66
C GLY A 113 -8.36 37.13 -31.92
N PHE A 114 -7.34 36.58 -31.26
CA PHE A 114 -6.38 37.34 -30.45
C PHE A 114 -5.08 37.69 -31.20
N GLY A 115 -4.86 37.14 -32.41
CA GLY A 115 -3.62 37.35 -33.16
C GLY A 115 -2.37 36.75 -32.49
N ASP A 116 -1.20 37.21 -32.90
CA ASP A 116 0.11 36.72 -32.39
C ASP A 116 0.57 37.44 -31.11
N ASP A 117 -0.10 38.49 -30.71
CA ASP A 117 0.29 39.30 -29.55
C ASP A 117 -0.18 38.64 -28.25
N ASN A 118 0.74 38.47 -27.28
CA ASN A 118 0.41 37.98 -25.94
C ASN A 118 -0.24 39.11 -25.11
N PRO A 119 -1.55 39.02 -24.79
CA PRO A 119 -2.24 40.03 -23.99
C PRO A 119 -1.89 39.93 -22.49
N LEU A 120 -1.10 38.93 -22.08
CA LEU A 120 -0.74 38.64 -20.68
C LEU A 120 0.78 38.66 -20.48
N PRO A 121 1.48 39.80 -20.73
CA PRO A 121 2.95 39.84 -20.66
C PRO A 121 3.52 39.56 -19.27
N ASN A 122 2.70 39.71 -18.21
CA ASN A 122 3.09 39.47 -16.81
C ASN A 122 2.59 38.15 -16.29
N SER A 123 2.33 37.15 -17.16
CA SER A 123 1.85 35.80 -16.79
C SER A 123 2.96 34.80 -16.53
N ALA A 124 4.22 35.20 -16.66
CA ALA A 124 5.33 34.32 -16.26
C ALA A 124 5.17 33.85 -14.81
N ASN A 125 5.41 32.57 -14.57
CA ASN A 125 5.17 31.97 -13.27
C ASN A 125 6.09 30.78 -13.01
N TYR A 126 6.18 30.38 -11.74
CA TYR A 126 6.66 29.05 -11.38
C TYR A 126 5.46 28.16 -11.03
N GLU A 127 5.44 26.97 -11.61
CA GLU A 127 4.62 25.86 -11.15
C GLU A 127 5.43 25.05 -10.17
N VAL A 128 5.01 25.05 -8.90
CA VAL A 128 5.69 24.39 -7.80
C VAL A 128 4.92 23.13 -7.42
N TYR A 129 5.54 21.98 -7.59
CA TYR A 129 4.97 20.67 -7.26
C TYR A 129 5.47 20.22 -5.89
N LEU A 130 4.56 19.71 -5.07
CA LEU A 130 4.85 19.33 -3.69
C LEU A 130 5.12 17.83 -3.56
N ASN A 131 5.95 17.44 -2.58
CA ASN A 131 6.12 16.05 -2.18
C ASN A 131 4.86 15.49 -1.49
N ASP A 132 4.13 16.34 -0.77
CA ASP A 132 2.85 16.03 -0.13
C ASP A 132 1.98 17.28 -0.10
N VAL A 133 0.79 17.19 -0.68
CA VAL A 133 -0.15 18.32 -0.79
C VAL A 133 -0.60 18.83 0.59
N SER A 134 -0.49 18.03 1.65
CA SER A 134 -0.77 18.48 3.02
C SER A 134 0.20 19.54 3.54
N MET A 135 1.36 19.70 2.89
CA MET A 135 2.36 20.71 3.23
C MET A 135 2.14 22.05 2.49
N GLN A 136 1.09 22.12 1.63
CA GLN A 136 0.82 23.29 0.78
C GLN A 136 0.70 24.60 1.56
N ASP A 137 -0.01 24.59 2.69
CA ASP A 137 -0.23 25.83 3.48
C ASP A 137 1.08 26.40 4.04
N SER A 138 1.98 25.54 4.51
CA SER A 138 3.30 25.95 5.00
C SER A 138 4.16 26.54 3.88
N LEU A 139 4.18 25.89 2.73
CA LEU A 139 4.94 26.32 1.57
C LEU A 139 4.40 27.64 1.01
N VAL A 140 3.08 27.77 0.86
CA VAL A 140 2.44 29.00 0.33
C VAL A 140 2.73 30.18 1.25
N THR A 141 2.61 30.03 2.58
CA THR A 141 2.94 31.08 3.53
C THR A 141 4.39 31.55 3.41
N TYR A 142 5.32 30.61 3.16
CA TYR A 142 6.72 30.95 2.92
C TYR A 142 6.90 31.70 1.60
N ILE A 143 6.31 31.21 0.49
CA ILE A 143 6.44 31.84 -0.83
C ILE A 143 5.83 33.25 -0.85
N GLU A 144 4.68 33.45 -0.22
CA GLU A 144 4.04 34.78 -0.09
C GLU A 144 4.89 35.78 0.71
N SER A 145 5.82 35.30 1.55
CA SER A 145 6.74 36.15 2.28
C SER A 145 7.96 36.60 1.47
N LEU A 146 8.18 36.04 0.28
CA LEU A 146 9.31 36.39 -0.57
C LEU A 146 9.05 37.70 -1.33
N ASP A 147 10.00 38.63 -1.25
CA ASP A 147 9.97 39.87 -2.01
C ASP A 147 10.04 39.62 -3.52
N GLY A 148 9.15 40.22 -4.30
CA GLY A 148 9.00 40.01 -5.74
C GLY A 148 7.92 38.96 -6.11
N VAL A 149 7.27 38.35 -5.16
CA VAL A 149 6.09 37.50 -5.39
C VAL A 149 4.81 38.33 -5.30
N ARG A 150 4.10 38.44 -6.41
CA ARG A 150 2.84 39.18 -6.50
C ARG A 150 1.65 38.39 -5.95
N ARG A 151 1.57 37.11 -6.31
CA ARG A 151 0.43 36.25 -5.99
C ARG A 151 0.81 34.79 -6.05
N VAL A 152 0.27 34.01 -5.12
CA VAL A 152 0.36 32.56 -5.14
C VAL A 152 -1.05 31.99 -5.37
N ASN A 153 -1.20 31.25 -6.46
CA ASN A 153 -2.44 30.56 -6.79
C ASN A 153 -2.34 29.11 -6.31
N ARG A 154 -3.33 28.65 -5.54
CA ARG A 154 -3.39 27.28 -5.01
C ARG A 154 -4.81 26.74 -5.09
N SER A 155 -4.93 25.43 -5.22
CA SER A 155 -6.23 24.75 -5.14
C SER A 155 -6.43 24.18 -3.75
N GLU A 156 -6.90 25.00 -2.81
CA GLU A 156 -7.12 24.61 -1.42
C GLU A 156 -8.17 23.48 -1.28
N VAL A 157 -9.23 23.54 -2.08
CA VAL A 157 -10.28 22.52 -2.10
C VAL A 157 -9.74 21.18 -2.55
N THR A 158 -8.94 21.17 -3.61
CA THR A 158 -8.33 19.93 -4.16
C THR A 158 -7.35 19.34 -3.18
N ALA A 159 -6.45 20.15 -2.60
CA ALA A 159 -5.46 19.72 -1.63
C ALA A 159 -6.09 19.08 -0.39
N ASN A 160 -7.06 19.77 0.22
CA ASN A 160 -7.75 19.30 1.42
C ASN A 160 -8.57 18.03 1.17
N THR A 161 -9.25 17.96 0.02
CA THR A 161 -10.05 16.78 -0.36
C THR A 161 -9.16 15.57 -0.57
N LEU A 162 -8.09 15.69 -1.35
CA LEU A 162 -7.15 14.59 -1.63
C LEU A 162 -6.44 14.11 -0.35
N SER A 163 -5.97 15.03 0.50
CA SER A 163 -5.36 14.69 1.78
C SER A 163 -6.34 13.99 2.73
N GLY A 164 -7.59 14.47 2.79
CA GLY A 164 -8.66 13.86 3.59
C GLY A 164 -9.00 12.45 3.13
N MET A 165 -9.11 12.23 1.83
CA MET A 165 -9.36 10.92 1.23
C MET A 165 -8.24 9.94 1.54
N ASN A 166 -6.98 10.35 1.43
CA ASN A 166 -5.84 9.49 1.73
C ASN A 166 -5.82 9.03 3.20
N LYS A 167 -6.09 9.94 4.13
CA LYS A 167 -6.21 9.61 5.57
C LYS A 167 -7.38 8.66 5.86
N LEU A 168 -8.56 8.93 5.29
CA LEU A 168 -9.75 8.10 5.49
C LEU A 168 -9.50 6.66 5.03
N ILE A 169 -8.91 6.49 3.84
CA ILE A 169 -8.58 5.19 3.27
C ILE A 169 -7.52 4.48 4.13
N GLY A 170 -6.50 5.21 4.59
CA GLY A 170 -5.50 4.66 5.49
C GLY A 170 -6.10 4.07 6.77
N TYR A 171 -6.98 4.81 7.45
CA TYR A 171 -7.65 4.34 8.66
C TYR A 171 -8.63 3.18 8.39
N ALA A 172 -9.43 3.26 7.33
CA ALA A 172 -10.35 2.19 6.95
C ALA A 172 -9.57 0.90 6.62
N SER A 173 -8.46 1.01 5.89
CA SER A 173 -7.58 -0.10 5.54
C SER A 173 -6.99 -0.76 6.77
N ALA A 174 -6.42 0.05 7.69
CA ALA A 174 -5.85 -0.46 8.93
C ALA A 174 -6.91 -1.22 9.76
N GLY A 175 -8.13 -0.66 9.88
CA GLY A 175 -9.23 -1.32 10.59
C GLY A 175 -9.62 -2.67 9.99
N ILE A 176 -9.78 -2.75 8.68
CA ILE A 176 -10.14 -4.00 7.99
C ILE A 176 -9.00 -5.04 8.12
N ILE A 177 -7.74 -4.63 7.97
CA ILE A 177 -6.59 -5.52 8.13
C ILE A 177 -6.56 -6.11 9.54
N ILE A 178 -6.75 -5.29 10.58
CA ILE A 178 -6.78 -5.75 11.98
C ILE A 178 -7.90 -6.79 12.19
N ILE A 179 -9.09 -6.54 11.67
CA ILE A 179 -10.22 -7.46 11.79
C ILE A 179 -9.90 -8.79 11.09
N LEU A 180 -9.38 -8.77 9.86
CA LEU A 180 -9.01 -9.97 9.11
C LEU A 180 -7.94 -10.79 9.84
N LEU A 181 -6.93 -10.14 10.42
CA LEU A 181 -5.89 -10.79 11.22
C LEU A 181 -6.48 -11.44 12.49
N ALA A 182 -7.35 -10.75 13.20
CA ALA A 182 -8.00 -11.27 14.40
C ALA A 182 -8.85 -12.52 14.11
N VAL A 183 -9.65 -12.48 13.04
CA VAL A 183 -10.45 -13.63 12.57
C VAL A 183 -9.53 -14.80 12.20
N SER A 184 -8.44 -14.55 11.48
CA SER A 184 -7.50 -15.59 11.07
C SER A 184 -6.84 -16.28 12.28
N VAL A 185 -6.37 -15.50 13.27
CA VAL A 185 -5.79 -16.04 14.51
C VAL A 185 -6.81 -16.86 15.29
N PHE A 186 -8.06 -16.38 15.38
CA PHE A 186 -9.14 -17.12 16.07
C PHE A 186 -9.41 -18.48 15.41
N LEU A 187 -9.49 -18.52 14.08
CA LEU A 187 -9.79 -19.75 13.34
C LEU A 187 -8.64 -20.78 13.43
N ILE A 188 -7.38 -20.32 13.37
CA ILE A 188 -6.23 -21.20 13.60
C ILE A 188 -6.23 -21.74 15.03
N SER A 189 -6.50 -20.90 16.02
CA SER A 189 -6.56 -21.34 17.42
C SER A 189 -7.56 -22.47 17.62
N ASN A 190 -8.73 -22.39 16.98
CA ASN A 190 -9.72 -23.46 17.01
C ASN A 190 -9.20 -24.76 16.37
N THR A 191 -8.55 -24.67 15.22
CA THR A 191 -8.01 -25.84 14.52
C THR A 191 -6.91 -26.52 15.31
N VAL A 192 -5.98 -25.74 15.88
CA VAL A 192 -4.91 -26.31 16.73
C VAL A 192 -5.48 -26.94 17.99
N THR A 193 -6.52 -26.35 18.60
CA THR A 193 -7.21 -26.95 19.76
C THR A 193 -7.76 -28.34 19.42
N ILE A 194 -8.41 -28.49 18.27
CA ILE A 194 -8.91 -29.79 17.80
C ILE A 194 -7.75 -30.76 17.59
N GLY A 195 -6.67 -30.31 16.92
CA GLY A 195 -5.47 -31.13 16.69
C GLY A 195 -4.82 -31.63 17.97
N ILE A 196 -4.75 -30.82 19.03
CA ILE A 196 -4.25 -31.19 20.35
C ILE A 196 -5.20 -32.20 21.00
N SER A 197 -6.52 -31.99 20.95
CA SER A 197 -7.52 -32.87 21.54
C SER A 197 -7.46 -34.25 20.94
N VAL A 198 -7.33 -34.40 19.64
CA VAL A 198 -7.19 -35.68 18.93
C VAL A 198 -5.93 -36.44 19.34
N ARG A 199 -4.88 -35.72 19.78
CA ARG A 199 -3.56 -36.31 20.14
C ARG A 199 -3.29 -36.34 21.65
N LYS A 200 -4.28 -36.12 22.45
CA LYS A 200 -4.13 -36.01 23.92
C LYS A 200 -3.41 -37.19 24.52
N GLU A 201 -3.71 -38.41 24.08
CA GLU A 201 -3.06 -39.63 24.55
C GLU A 201 -1.58 -39.70 24.17
N GLU A 202 -1.22 -39.39 22.91
CA GLU A 202 0.17 -39.33 22.46
C GLU A 202 0.98 -38.33 23.29
N ILE A 203 0.42 -37.16 23.55
CA ILE A 203 1.02 -36.08 24.35
C ILE A 203 1.26 -36.57 25.79
N ASN A 204 0.30 -37.23 26.39
CA ASN A 204 0.42 -37.76 27.74
C ASN A 204 1.53 -38.81 27.81
N ILE A 205 1.58 -39.77 26.86
CA ILE A 205 2.65 -40.78 26.81
C ILE A 205 4.04 -40.09 26.71
N MET A 206 4.21 -39.09 25.84
CA MET A 206 5.48 -38.35 25.72
C MET A 206 5.87 -37.71 27.04
N LYS A 207 4.92 -37.19 27.81
CA LYS A 207 5.19 -36.59 29.13
C LYS A 207 5.55 -37.64 30.17
N TYR A 208 4.87 -38.79 30.19
CA TYR A 208 5.20 -39.88 31.13
C TYR A 208 6.61 -40.43 30.95
N ILE A 209 7.15 -40.44 29.72
CA ILE A 209 8.53 -40.86 29.45
C ILE A 209 9.56 -39.71 29.62
N GLY A 210 9.14 -38.55 30.16
CA GLY A 210 10.03 -37.44 30.53
C GLY A 210 10.38 -36.49 29.40
N ALA A 211 9.58 -36.42 28.31
CA ALA A 211 9.81 -35.45 27.24
C ALA A 211 9.65 -34.02 27.76
N THR A 212 10.57 -33.13 27.35
CA THR A 212 10.46 -31.71 27.69
C THR A 212 9.26 -31.04 27.03
N ASP A 213 8.70 -30.04 27.67
CA ASP A 213 7.56 -29.26 27.16
C ASP A 213 7.81 -28.72 25.75
N PHE A 214 9.05 -28.29 25.49
CA PHE A 214 9.45 -27.80 24.17
C PHE A 214 9.36 -28.91 23.12
N PHE A 215 9.84 -30.10 23.40
CA PHE A 215 9.83 -31.24 22.50
C PHE A 215 8.40 -31.68 22.14
N VAL A 216 7.48 -31.58 23.08
CA VAL A 216 6.06 -31.88 22.87
C VAL A 216 5.34 -30.81 22.07
N ARG A 217 5.70 -29.53 22.28
CA ARG A 217 5.00 -28.37 21.68
C ARG A 217 5.50 -28.03 20.28
N ALA A 218 6.81 -28.17 20.02
CA ALA A 218 7.45 -27.71 18.79
C ALA A 218 6.85 -28.30 17.50
N PRO A 219 6.48 -29.60 17.41
CA PRO A 219 5.85 -30.14 16.20
C PRO A 219 4.53 -29.45 15.83
N PHE A 220 3.70 -29.08 16.81
CA PHE A 220 2.43 -28.40 16.58
C PHE A 220 2.63 -26.95 16.09
N VAL A 221 3.64 -26.27 16.62
CA VAL A 221 3.98 -24.91 16.17
C VAL A 221 4.48 -24.95 14.73
N ILE A 222 5.36 -25.90 14.39
CA ILE A 222 5.85 -26.07 13.02
C ILE A 222 4.73 -26.48 12.07
N GLU A 223 3.86 -27.41 12.48
CA GLU A 223 2.65 -27.78 11.74
C GLU A 223 1.82 -26.55 11.39
N GLY A 224 1.54 -25.66 12.38
CA GLY A 224 0.82 -24.42 12.15
C GLY A 224 1.51 -23.46 11.19
N MET A 225 2.84 -23.28 11.32
CA MET A 225 3.62 -22.46 10.39
C MET A 225 3.57 -22.99 8.96
N LEU A 226 3.66 -24.31 8.77
CA LEU A 226 3.59 -24.94 7.45
C LEU A 226 2.19 -24.83 6.85
N ILE A 227 1.15 -24.98 7.66
CA ILE A 227 -0.25 -24.76 7.25
C ILE A 227 -0.45 -23.30 6.83
N GLY A 228 0.10 -22.33 7.59
CA GLY A 228 0.05 -20.91 7.28
C GLY A 228 0.77 -20.58 5.97
N LEU A 229 1.95 -21.15 5.77
CA LEU A 229 2.72 -21.00 4.54
C LEU A 229 1.97 -21.58 3.33
N ALA A 230 1.51 -22.84 3.41
CA ALA A 230 0.77 -23.48 2.34
C ALA A 230 -0.56 -22.76 2.03
N GLY A 231 -1.27 -22.31 3.09
CA GLY A 231 -2.50 -21.54 2.96
C GLY A 231 -2.32 -20.16 2.32
N SER A 232 -1.11 -19.60 2.31
CA SER A 232 -0.83 -18.29 1.66
C SER A 232 -0.51 -18.41 0.16
N VAL A 233 0.01 -19.53 -0.30
CA VAL A 233 0.46 -19.69 -1.70
C VAL A 233 -0.72 -19.69 -2.67
N LEU A 234 -1.78 -20.44 -2.39
CA LEU A 234 -2.94 -20.55 -3.27
C LEU A 234 -3.64 -19.21 -3.52
N PRO A 235 -3.99 -18.41 -2.48
CA PRO A 235 -4.62 -17.13 -2.69
C PRO A 235 -3.74 -16.15 -3.45
N LEU A 236 -2.42 -16.14 -3.22
CA LEU A 236 -1.49 -15.32 -3.99
C LEU A 236 -1.52 -15.66 -5.47
N ALA A 237 -1.52 -16.94 -5.84
CA ALA A 237 -1.62 -17.35 -7.23
C ALA A 237 -2.96 -16.92 -7.87
N ILE A 238 -4.07 -17.06 -7.14
CA ILE A 238 -5.40 -16.65 -7.62
C ILE A 238 -5.46 -15.13 -7.80
N ILE A 239 -4.97 -14.37 -6.82
CA ILE A 239 -4.96 -12.89 -6.88
C ILE A 239 -4.10 -12.42 -8.06
N HIS A 240 -2.94 -13.05 -8.29
CA HIS A 240 -2.08 -12.72 -9.42
C HIS A 240 -2.84 -12.82 -10.75
N VAL A 241 -3.53 -13.94 -10.97
CA VAL A 241 -4.32 -14.15 -12.18
C VAL A 241 -5.48 -13.17 -12.29
N ILE A 242 -6.23 -12.97 -11.20
CA ILE A 242 -7.38 -12.04 -11.18
C ILE A 242 -6.90 -10.63 -11.47
N TYR A 243 -5.86 -10.16 -10.77
CA TYR A 243 -5.34 -8.80 -10.90
C TYR A 243 -4.86 -8.52 -12.33
N ASN A 244 -4.06 -9.44 -12.91
CA ASN A 244 -3.59 -9.32 -14.29
C ASN A 244 -4.74 -9.22 -15.29
N ASN A 245 -5.76 -10.07 -15.15
CA ASN A 245 -6.92 -10.07 -16.04
C ASN A 245 -7.78 -8.80 -15.88
N VAL A 246 -7.95 -8.32 -14.64
CA VAL A 246 -8.72 -7.09 -14.37
C VAL A 246 -8.02 -5.87 -14.98
N ILE A 247 -6.71 -5.72 -14.78
CA ILE A 247 -5.95 -4.61 -15.38
C ILE A 247 -5.99 -4.68 -16.90
N ALA A 248 -5.77 -5.85 -17.49
CA ALA A 248 -5.86 -6.04 -18.96
C ALA A 248 -7.27 -5.69 -19.49
N TYR A 249 -8.32 -6.11 -18.79
CA TYR A 249 -9.71 -5.80 -19.17
C TYR A 249 -10.01 -4.31 -19.11
N VAL A 250 -9.60 -3.64 -18.02
CA VAL A 250 -9.80 -2.19 -17.85
C VAL A 250 -9.06 -1.42 -18.94
N SER A 251 -7.79 -1.77 -19.20
CA SER A 251 -6.98 -1.10 -20.21
C SER A 251 -7.53 -1.25 -21.62
N THR A 252 -8.17 -2.38 -21.95
CA THR A 252 -8.71 -2.63 -23.30
C THR A 252 -10.12 -2.09 -23.50
N ARG A 253 -10.98 -2.18 -22.49
CA ARG A 253 -12.40 -1.78 -22.60
C ARG A 253 -12.64 -0.34 -22.24
N PHE A 254 -11.82 0.23 -21.39
CA PHE A 254 -11.96 1.59 -20.88
C PHE A 254 -10.70 2.40 -21.17
N SER A 255 -10.33 2.49 -22.45
CA SER A 255 -9.11 3.19 -22.90
C SER A 255 -9.05 4.64 -22.42
N MET A 256 -10.19 5.36 -22.40
CA MET A 256 -10.27 6.71 -21.89
C MET A 256 -9.98 6.78 -20.37
N LEU A 257 -10.48 5.81 -19.62
CA LEU A 257 -10.24 5.72 -18.17
C LEU A 257 -8.78 5.36 -17.86
N SER A 258 -8.17 4.48 -18.66
CA SER A 258 -6.78 4.07 -18.50
C SER A 258 -5.78 5.15 -18.91
N GLN A 259 -6.18 6.14 -19.71
CA GLN A 259 -5.39 7.32 -20.02
C GLN A 259 -5.43 8.34 -18.88
N LEU A 260 -6.57 8.44 -18.18
CA LEU A 260 -6.76 9.36 -17.05
C LEU A 260 -6.27 8.78 -15.71
N LEU A 261 -6.45 7.47 -15.53
CA LEU A 261 -6.10 6.79 -14.29
C LEU A 261 -4.99 5.78 -14.54
N LYS A 262 -3.83 6.02 -14.01
CA LYS A 262 -2.73 5.06 -14.02
C LYS A 262 -2.93 4.03 -12.92
N PHE A 263 -2.81 2.75 -13.26
CA PHE A 263 -2.89 1.65 -12.31
C PHE A 263 -1.50 1.08 -12.04
N LEU A 264 -1.28 0.57 -10.84
CA LEU A 264 -0.06 -0.16 -10.50
C LEU A 264 0.04 -1.42 -11.37
N THR A 265 1.26 -1.74 -11.79
CA THR A 265 1.52 -3.01 -12.48
C THR A 265 1.41 -4.18 -11.51
N VAL A 266 1.19 -5.40 -12.07
CA VAL A 266 1.15 -6.64 -11.26
C VAL A 266 2.42 -6.78 -10.43
N ASP A 267 3.58 -6.52 -11.02
CA ASP A 267 4.88 -6.64 -10.35
C ASP A 267 5.01 -5.67 -9.17
N GLN A 268 4.58 -4.42 -9.33
CA GLN A 268 4.62 -3.43 -8.25
C GLN A 268 3.76 -3.84 -7.06
N VAL A 269 2.54 -4.34 -7.32
CA VAL A 269 1.65 -4.81 -6.25
C VAL A 269 2.23 -6.05 -5.58
N PHE A 270 2.76 -7.01 -6.36
CA PHE A 270 3.25 -8.29 -5.85
C PHE A 270 4.60 -8.20 -5.16
N GLN A 271 5.46 -7.21 -5.46
CA GLN A 271 6.68 -6.95 -4.70
C GLN A 271 6.41 -6.75 -3.21
N VAL A 272 5.27 -6.16 -2.86
CA VAL A 272 4.88 -5.90 -1.47
C VAL A 272 3.89 -6.95 -0.96
N LEU A 273 2.88 -7.30 -1.74
CA LEU A 273 1.82 -8.24 -1.34
C LEU A 273 2.36 -9.64 -1.05
N MET A 274 3.27 -10.15 -1.87
CA MET A 274 3.80 -11.51 -1.74
C MET A 274 4.54 -11.71 -0.41
N PRO A 275 5.61 -10.94 -0.08
CA PRO A 275 6.32 -11.13 1.17
C PRO A 275 5.44 -10.86 2.40
N ILE A 276 4.57 -9.85 2.36
CA ILE A 276 3.66 -9.56 3.47
C ILE A 276 2.68 -10.71 3.70
N SER A 277 2.06 -11.25 2.66
CA SER A 277 1.12 -12.37 2.77
C SER A 277 1.78 -13.63 3.31
N LEU A 278 3.02 -13.93 2.88
CA LEU A 278 3.79 -15.06 3.40
C LEU A 278 4.14 -14.87 4.88
N ILE A 279 4.60 -13.68 5.27
CA ILE A 279 4.91 -13.35 6.67
C ILE A 279 3.65 -13.43 7.54
N ILE A 280 2.54 -12.88 7.08
CA ILE A 280 1.25 -12.95 7.77
C ILE A 280 0.79 -14.40 7.92
N GLY A 281 0.82 -15.20 6.85
CA GLY A 281 0.43 -16.60 6.86
C GLY A 281 1.23 -17.43 7.86
N ILE A 282 2.57 -17.34 7.80
CA ILE A 282 3.47 -17.99 8.77
C ILE A 282 3.23 -17.44 10.19
N GLY A 283 3.08 -16.13 10.34
CA GLY A 283 2.83 -15.47 11.61
C GLY A 283 1.54 -15.92 12.27
N ILE A 284 0.45 -15.97 11.52
CA ILE A 284 -0.85 -16.46 12.00
C ILE A 284 -0.70 -17.94 12.43
N GLY A 285 -0.05 -18.79 11.60
CA GLY A 285 0.25 -20.16 11.91
C GLY A 285 1.05 -20.34 13.19
N PHE A 286 2.10 -19.53 13.36
CA PHE A 286 2.95 -19.53 14.54
C PHE A 286 2.19 -19.09 15.80
N PHE A 287 1.62 -17.86 15.78
CA PHE A 287 0.98 -17.30 16.98
C PHE A 287 -0.28 -18.07 17.38
N GLY A 288 -1.10 -18.48 16.42
CA GLY A 288 -2.29 -19.29 16.68
C GLY A 288 -1.93 -20.63 17.32
N SER A 289 -0.95 -21.35 16.75
CA SER A 289 -0.49 -22.63 17.29
C SER A 289 0.21 -22.46 18.63
N PHE A 290 1.12 -21.50 18.76
CA PHE A 290 1.87 -21.27 19.99
C PHE A 290 0.96 -20.92 21.18
N SER A 291 0.01 -20.00 20.99
CA SER A 291 -0.94 -19.60 22.03
C SER A 291 -1.82 -20.77 22.47
N THR A 292 -2.32 -21.53 21.51
CA THR A 292 -3.21 -22.67 21.78
C THR A 292 -2.48 -23.81 22.48
N VAL A 293 -1.29 -24.16 22.02
CA VAL A 293 -0.44 -25.19 22.62
C VAL A 293 -0.06 -24.82 24.05
N ARG A 294 0.30 -23.56 24.30
CA ARG A 294 0.64 -23.04 25.62
C ARG A 294 -0.54 -23.16 26.61
N LYS A 295 -1.78 -22.90 26.09
CA LYS A 295 -2.99 -22.94 26.91
C LYS A 295 -3.44 -24.39 27.24
N HIS A 296 -3.34 -25.32 26.29
CA HIS A 296 -3.91 -26.66 26.40
C HIS A 296 -2.92 -27.75 26.84
N ILE A 297 -1.61 -27.50 26.73
CA ILE A 297 -0.55 -28.41 27.19
C ILE A 297 0.08 -27.86 28.50
N ARG A 298 -0.73 -27.22 29.34
CA ARG A 298 -0.35 -26.94 30.72
C ARG A 298 -0.66 -28.19 31.56
N VAL A 299 0.33 -28.74 32.22
CA VAL A 299 0.23 -29.62 33.35
C VAL A 299 0.86 -28.96 34.54
#